data_7df29ea7d4a2af27233913c7386b312a
#
_entry.id   7df29ea7d4a2af27233913c7386b312a
#
_cell.length_a   1.000
_cell.length_b   1.000
_cell.length_c   1.000
_cell.angle_alpha   90.00
_cell.angle_beta   90.00
_cell.angle_gamma   90.00
#
_symmetry.space_group_name_H-M   'P 1'
#
loop_
_entity.id
_entity.type
_entity.pdbx_description
1 polymer ?
#
loop_
_entity_poly.entity_id
_entity_poly.type
_entity_poly.pdbx_seq_one_letter_code
_entity_poly.pdbx_strand_id
1 'polypeptide(L)'
;MIALLILFHVYFVSFTDKPEKTAPQLSPRAVEQRAKWNIPTDAMDYPVSGMYLNQVRQAGAKVHHVSRWFNGATVEMDSLTAEKIAALKFVTGVEMTRDDNDAAVYAPLKNRRRAQANDDFHWTDEQLGTYNLLPLHEAGFEGQGILMAICDGGFYNANTLSCFRQKDLELGHFDLTDDKDDFYGSTGEHGTRCLSVISGIQDSYYSAASKAQYYLMRSEESETESPKEMDNLVAALEKADSLGVNVFSVSLGYAKFDKTEWSLPKSALDGITTRVSRAATIAARKGMLVCVAAGNEGNDENWRTMSVPADADSILTVGAIGTDSIIGKFSSWGPSADGRIKPEVCAVGVAATLINSNETIVQSNGTSYATPLLAGMAASLWSALPNENAMQIRDRIIRSADRYTTPDTKQYGYGIPDAWKAYKMSIPSGVEDVQGNKEQCTKVMENGVLYLMYQGAKYNVQGQRMK
;
A
#
# COMPACT_ATOMS: atom_id res chain seq x y z
N MET A 1 -4.62 -40.00 31.06
CA MET A 1 -5.40 -38.86 30.50
C MET A 1 -4.50 -38.18 29.48
N ILE A 2 -4.74 -38.42 28.19
CA ILE A 2 -4.07 -37.68 27.13
C ILE A 2 -4.72 -36.32 27.12
N ALA A 3 -4.02 -35.28 27.52
CA ALA A 3 -4.49 -33.91 27.30
C ALA A 3 -4.58 -33.71 25.80
N LEU A 4 -5.78 -33.60 25.27
CA LEU A 4 -5.99 -33.15 23.87
C LEU A 4 -5.47 -31.72 23.80
N LEU A 5 -4.35 -31.51 23.14
CA LEU A 5 -3.86 -30.16 22.87
C LEU A 5 -4.87 -29.52 21.91
N ILE A 6 -5.65 -28.57 22.38
CA ILE A 6 -6.55 -27.79 21.51
C ILE A 6 -5.65 -26.78 20.79
N LEU A 7 -5.55 -26.94 19.49
CA LEU A 7 -4.80 -26.05 18.63
C LEU A 7 -5.74 -24.96 18.12
N PHE A 8 -5.31 -23.72 18.23
CA PHE A 8 -5.99 -22.56 17.70
C PHE A 8 -5.36 -22.16 16.37
N HIS A 9 -6.18 -21.77 15.44
CA HIS A 9 -5.77 -21.32 14.12
C HIS A 9 -6.44 -19.98 13.81
N VAL A 10 -5.90 -19.23 12.88
CA VAL A 10 -6.51 -17.95 12.46
C VAL A 10 -7.29 -18.16 11.17
N TYR A 11 -8.49 -17.58 11.14
CA TYR A 11 -9.40 -17.65 10.01
C TYR A 11 -9.95 -16.28 9.65
N PHE A 12 -10.24 -16.07 8.36
CA PHE A 12 -11.11 -14.97 7.94
C PHE A 12 -12.54 -15.49 7.79
N VAL A 13 -13.48 -14.88 8.53
CA VAL A 13 -14.91 -15.22 8.50
C VAL A 13 -15.66 -14.13 7.75
N SER A 14 -16.34 -14.50 6.66
CA SER A 14 -17.13 -13.59 5.83
C SER A 14 -18.60 -13.64 6.21
N PHE A 15 -19.29 -12.48 6.20
CA PHE A 15 -20.70 -12.34 6.55
C PHE A 15 -21.58 -11.97 5.35
N THR A 16 -22.89 -12.25 5.44
CA THR A 16 -23.86 -12.02 4.36
C THR A 16 -24.08 -10.53 4.09
N ASP A 17 -24.33 -9.75 5.13
CA ASP A 17 -24.81 -8.36 5.04
C ASP A 17 -24.41 -7.52 6.27
N LYS A 18 -24.86 -6.28 6.30
CA LYS A 18 -24.71 -5.33 7.41
C LYS A 18 -26.10 -4.82 7.81
N PRO A 19 -26.85 -5.58 8.61
CA PRO A 19 -28.25 -5.26 8.92
C PRO A 19 -28.40 -3.99 9.78
N GLU A 20 -27.41 -3.66 10.62
CA GLU A 20 -27.41 -2.42 11.40
C GLU A 20 -26.91 -1.25 10.55
N LYS A 21 -27.69 -0.18 10.50
CA LYS A 21 -27.31 1.08 9.85
C LYS A 21 -26.52 1.99 10.80
N THR A 22 -25.39 1.49 11.30
CA THR A 22 -24.50 2.27 12.16
C THR A 22 -23.70 3.26 11.31
N ALA A 23 -23.50 4.49 11.78
CA ALA A 23 -22.74 5.49 11.05
C ALA A 23 -21.29 5.03 10.76
N PRO A 24 -20.71 5.41 9.61
CA PRO A 24 -19.30 5.18 9.29
C PRO A 24 -18.38 5.78 10.37
N GLN A 25 -17.33 5.06 10.71
CA GLN A 25 -16.32 5.51 11.67
C GLN A 25 -15.16 6.18 10.93
N LEU A 26 -15.37 7.43 10.52
CA LEU A 26 -14.40 8.25 9.81
C LEU A 26 -14.00 9.44 10.68
N SER A 27 -12.72 9.79 10.64
CA SER A 27 -12.22 11.02 11.29
C SER A 27 -12.81 12.27 10.61
N PRO A 28 -12.83 13.44 11.30
CA PRO A 28 -13.22 14.68 10.65
C PRO A 28 -12.41 14.99 9.38
N ARG A 29 -11.11 14.68 9.37
CA ARG A 29 -10.23 14.82 8.20
C ARG A 29 -10.68 13.93 7.05
N ALA A 30 -11.00 12.65 7.31
CA ALA A 30 -11.47 11.73 6.29
C ALA A 30 -12.80 12.19 5.66
N VAL A 31 -13.72 12.70 6.49
CA VAL A 31 -14.99 13.27 6.03
C VAL A 31 -14.78 14.49 5.14
N GLU A 32 -13.93 15.42 5.58
CA GLU A 32 -13.60 16.64 4.82
C GLU A 32 -12.93 16.31 3.49
N GLN A 33 -11.96 15.40 3.49
CA GLN A 33 -11.23 14.97 2.30
C GLN A 33 -12.18 14.31 1.28
N ARG A 34 -13.07 13.42 1.73
CA ARG A 34 -14.06 12.79 0.85
C ARG A 34 -15.06 13.79 0.29
N ALA A 35 -15.51 14.75 1.10
CA ALA A 35 -16.38 15.83 0.63
C ALA A 35 -15.68 16.70 -0.44
N LYS A 36 -14.41 17.06 -0.19
CA LYS A 36 -13.60 17.83 -1.14
C LYS A 36 -13.48 17.17 -2.52
N TRP A 37 -13.35 15.85 -2.56
CA TRP A 37 -13.11 15.08 -3.78
C TRP A 37 -14.37 14.37 -4.31
N ASN A 38 -15.56 14.65 -3.74
CA ASN A 38 -16.83 14.01 -4.09
C ASN A 38 -16.77 12.48 -4.01
N ILE A 39 -16.08 11.93 -3.01
CA ILE A 39 -16.01 10.49 -2.76
C ILE A 39 -17.24 10.09 -1.92
N PRO A 40 -18.18 9.32 -2.48
CA PRO A 40 -19.40 8.98 -1.77
C PRO A 40 -19.15 7.98 -0.64
N THR A 41 -19.98 8.04 0.39
CA THR A 41 -20.11 6.96 1.37
C THR A 41 -20.92 5.83 0.75
N ASP A 42 -20.42 4.61 0.82
CA ASP A 42 -21.05 3.41 0.27
C ASP A 42 -21.14 2.27 1.32
N ALA A 43 -21.59 1.09 0.90
CA ALA A 43 -21.75 -0.07 1.78
C ALA A 43 -20.45 -0.51 2.48
N MET A 44 -19.29 -0.22 1.89
CA MET A 44 -17.99 -0.57 2.48
C MET A 44 -17.62 0.33 3.67
N ASP A 45 -18.21 1.51 3.79
CA ASP A 45 -17.91 2.44 4.87
C ASP A 45 -18.64 2.12 6.18
N TYR A 46 -19.73 1.37 6.09
CA TYR A 46 -20.50 0.98 7.28
C TYR A 46 -19.79 -0.15 8.02
N PRO A 47 -19.81 -0.14 9.37
CA PRO A 47 -19.19 -1.20 10.17
C PRO A 47 -19.86 -2.56 9.94
N VAL A 48 -19.12 -3.60 10.25
CA VAL A 48 -19.66 -4.97 10.32
C VAL A 48 -20.67 -5.07 11.44
N SER A 49 -21.69 -5.93 11.26
CA SER A 49 -22.76 -6.17 12.26
C SER A 49 -22.18 -6.54 13.63
N GLY A 50 -22.50 -5.71 14.63
CA GLY A 50 -22.13 -5.97 16.02
C GLY A 50 -22.81 -7.24 16.56
N MET A 51 -24.01 -7.55 16.09
CA MET A 51 -24.73 -8.78 16.43
C MET A 51 -23.99 -10.03 15.90
N TYR A 52 -23.48 -9.99 14.66
CA TYR A 52 -22.72 -11.10 14.08
C TYR A 52 -21.40 -11.33 14.82
N LEU A 53 -20.66 -10.26 15.07
CA LEU A 53 -19.41 -10.32 15.83
C LEU A 53 -19.62 -10.87 17.25
N ASN A 54 -20.72 -10.51 17.91
CA ASN A 54 -21.04 -11.04 19.24
C ASN A 54 -21.36 -12.54 19.19
N GLN A 55 -22.10 -13.03 18.19
CA GLN A 55 -22.36 -14.47 18.03
C GLN A 55 -21.05 -15.25 17.75
N VAL A 56 -20.16 -14.71 16.93
CA VAL A 56 -18.84 -15.29 16.66
C VAL A 56 -18.01 -15.41 17.96
N ARG A 57 -18.00 -14.35 18.79
CA ARG A 57 -17.34 -14.40 20.12
C ARG A 57 -17.99 -15.39 21.07
N GLN A 58 -19.32 -15.45 21.11
CA GLN A 58 -20.07 -16.40 21.96
C GLN A 58 -19.85 -17.86 21.55
N ALA A 59 -19.58 -18.10 20.26
CA ALA A 59 -19.20 -19.44 19.79
C ALA A 59 -17.79 -19.88 20.24
N GLY A 60 -16.96 -18.96 20.76
CA GLY A 60 -15.64 -19.23 21.33
C GLY A 60 -14.45 -18.63 20.54
N ALA A 61 -14.72 -17.86 19.48
CA ALA A 61 -13.66 -17.24 18.71
C ALA A 61 -13.18 -15.92 19.32
N LYS A 62 -11.88 -15.66 19.26
CA LYS A 62 -11.25 -14.37 19.56
C LYS A 62 -11.15 -13.56 18.26
N VAL A 63 -11.73 -12.37 18.25
CA VAL A 63 -11.71 -11.47 17.09
C VAL A 63 -10.46 -10.58 17.17
N HIS A 64 -9.62 -10.63 16.14
CA HIS A 64 -8.43 -9.80 15.97
C HIS A 64 -8.76 -8.52 15.18
N HIS A 65 -9.19 -8.68 13.93
CA HIS A 65 -9.56 -7.57 13.04
C HIS A 65 -10.97 -7.70 12.53
N VAL A 66 -11.57 -6.56 12.24
CA VAL A 66 -12.88 -6.46 11.61
C VAL A 66 -12.74 -5.67 10.33
N SER A 67 -13.05 -6.31 9.20
CA SER A 67 -12.97 -5.67 7.89
C SER A 67 -14.36 -5.19 7.45
N ARG A 68 -14.52 -3.86 7.42
CA ARG A 68 -15.73 -3.26 6.86
C ARG A 68 -15.79 -3.36 5.33
N TRP A 69 -14.65 -3.38 4.65
CA TRP A 69 -14.60 -3.48 3.19
C TRP A 69 -15.02 -4.86 2.69
N PHE A 70 -14.63 -5.92 3.41
CA PHE A 70 -14.94 -7.31 3.05
C PHE A 70 -16.08 -7.92 3.88
N ASN A 71 -16.74 -7.11 4.73
CA ASN A 71 -17.83 -7.55 5.60
C ASN A 71 -17.51 -8.85 6.32
N GLY A 72 -16.44 -8.86 7.10
CA GLY A 72 -15.91 -10.04 7.76
C GLY A 72 -15.02 -9.71 8.94
N ALA A 73 -14.41 -10.74 9.51
CA ALA A 73 -13.48 -10.60 10.62
C ALA A 73 -12.37 -11.66 10.56
N THR A 74 -11.16 -11.27 10.92
CA THR A 74 -10.06 -12.19 11.22
C THR A 74 -10.18 -12.65 12.66
N VAL A 75 -10.27 -13.95 12.88
CA VAL A 75 -10.56 -14.55 14.17
C VAL A 75 -9.64 -15.74 14.46
N GLU A 76 -9.31 -15.93 15.75
CA GLU A 76 -8.57 -17.10 16.25
C GLU A 76 -9.58 -18.05 16.92
N MET A 77 -9.54 -19.33 16.55
CA MET A 77 -10.43 -20.36 17.06
C MET A 77 -9.90 -21.78 16.77
N ASP A 78 -10.39 -22.77 17.50
CA ASP A 78 -10.16 -24.18 17.16
C ASP A 78 -11.05 -24.65 16.00
N SER A 79 -10.72 -25.81 15.42
CA SER A 79 -11.45 -26.38 14.26
C SER A 79 -12.92 -26.68 14.56
N LEU A 80 -13.26 -27.10 15.80
CA LEU A 80 -14.66 -27.37 16.18
C LEU A 80 -15.48 -26.08 16.27
N THR A 81 -14.87 -25.02 16.75
CA THR A 81 -15.48 -23.68 16.77
C THR A 81 -15.64 -23.15 15.35
N ALA A 82 -14.68 -23.39 14.45
CA ALA A 82 -14.79 -23.01 13.03
C ALA A 82 -15.98 -23.71 12.35
N GLU A 83 -16.21 -24.99 12.60
CA GLU A 83 -17.38 -25.71 12.09
C GLU A 83 -18.72 -25.12 12.62
N LYS A 84 -18.78 -24.78 13.91
CA LYS A 84 -19.96 -24.15 14.52
C LYS A 84 -20.24 -22.77 13.89
N ILE A 85 -19.21 -21.97 13.67
CA ILE A 85 -19.33 -20.64 13.06
C ILE A 85 -19.72 -20.76 11.60
N ALA A 86 -19.15 -21.71 10.85
CA ALA A 86 -19.54 -21.96 9.46
C ALA A 86 -21.01 -22.36 9.28
N ALA A 87 -21.62 -22.94 10.31
CA ALA A 87 -23.05 -23.31 10.32
C ALA A 87 -23.99 -22.14 10.63
N LEU A 88 -23.50 -20.97 11.01
CA LEU A 88 -24.32 -19.78 11.28
C LEU A 88 -24.89 -19.23 9.98
N LYS A 89 -26.19 -18.92 9.95
CA LYS A 89 -26.93 -18.50 8.73
C LYS A 89 -26.37 -17.25 8.06
N PHE A 90 -25.71 -16.38 8.82
CA PHE A 90 -25.10 -15.13 8.32
C PHE A 90 -23.63 -15.26 7.93
N VAL A 91 -23.03 -16.45 8.06
CA VAL A 91 -21.65 -16.72 7.62
C VAL A 91 -21.69 -17.28 6.20
N THR A 92 -20.91 -16.68 5.30
CA THR A 92 -20.79 -17.07 3.89
C THR A 92 -19.50 -17.80 3.58
N GLY A 93 -18.48 -17.70 4.46
CA GLY A 93 -17.19 -18.37 4.28
C GLY A 93 -16.37 -18.33 5.57
N VAL A 94 -15.56 -19.36 5.74
CA VAL A 94 -14.55 -19.48 6.80
C VAL A 94 -13.27 -19.97 6.10
N GLU A 95 -12.24 -19.13 6.06
CA GLU A 95 -10.99 -19.38 5.35
C GLU A 95 -9.84 -19.33 6.35
N MET A 96 -9.06 -20.41 6.48
CA MET A 96 -7.89 -20.44 7.35
C MET A 96 -6.78 -19.56 6.75
N THR A 97 -6.20 -18.67 7.56
CA THR A 97 -5.14 -17.74 7.18
C THR A 97 -3.85 -17.92 7.97
N ARG A 98 -3.89 -18.63 9.11
CA ARG A 98 -2.69 -19.09 9.84
C ARG A 98 -3.00 -20.40 10.57
N ASP A 99 -2.05 -21.32 10.55
CA ASP A 99 -2.09 -22.58 11.30
C ASP A 99 -0.97 -22.62 12.34
N ASP A 100 -1.29 -22.58 13.62
CA ASP A 100 -0.31 -22.52 14.72
C ASP A 100 0.45 -23.84 14.94
N ASN A 101 0.27 -24.83 14.06
CA ASN A 101 1.09 -26.06 14.06
C ASN A 101 2.49 -25.86 13.44
N ASP A 102 2.79 -24.68 12.88
CA ASP A 102 4.02 -24.48 12.12
C ASP A 102 5.12 -23.83 12.95
N ALA A 103 6.25 -24.51 13.05
CA ALA A 103 7.49 -23.91 13.52
C ALA A 103 8.07 -23.03 12.40
N ALA A 104 8.25 -21.76 12.69
CA ALA A 104 8.80 -20.78 11.75
C ALA A 104 10.16 -21.17 11.19
N VAL A 105 10.33 -21.02 9.88
CA VAL A 105 11.63 -21.03 9.19
C VAL A 105 11.92 -19.62 8.68
N TYR A 106 12.14 -18.68 9.58
CA TYR A 106 12.53 -17.33 9.19
C TYR A 106 14.04 -17.24 8.96
N ALA A 107 14.48 -16.81 7.77
CA ALA A 107 15.86 -16.47 7.46
C ALA A 107 15.99 -14.94 7.33
N PRO A 108 16.60 -14.25 8.32
CA PRO A 108 16.75 -12.80 8.26
C PRO A 108 17.62 -12.36 7.08
N LEU A 109 17.17 -11.32 6.36
CA LEU A 109 17.91 -10.68 5.28
C LEU A 109 19.26 -10.16 5.78
N LYS A 110 20.37 -10.68 5.23
CA LYS A 110 21.74 -10.28 5.59
C LYS A 110 22.06 -8.90 5.03
N ASN A 111 22.25 -7.95 5.92
CA ASN A 111 22.75 -6.61 5.63
C ASN A 111 24.17 -6.62 5.06
N ARG A 112 24.44 -5.88 4.00
CA ARG A 112 25.79 -5.63 3.46
C ARG A 112 26.05 -4.16 3.20
N ARG A 113 27.20 -3.74 3.78
CA ARG A 113 28.11 -2.63 3.51
C ARG A 113 27.83 -1.26 4.11
N ARG A 114 28.87 -0.80 4.80
CA ARG A 114 29.08 0.52 5.40
C ARG A 114 29.79 1.40 4.36
N ALA A 115 29.23 2.59 4.06
CA ALA A 115 29.96 3.63 3.35
C ALA A 115 30.65 4.55 4.36
N GLN A 116 31.86 5.05 4.04
CA GLN A 116 32.57 6.06 4.83
C GLN A 116 32.32 7.45 4.25
N ALA A 117 32.05 8.42 5.13
CA ALA A 117 31.73 9.80 4.79
C ALA A 117 32.96 10.63 4.39
N ASN A 118 32.75 11.56 3.45
CA ASN A 118 33.54 12.77 3.26
C ASN A 118 32.67 13.97 3.66
N ASP A 119 33.22 14.90 4.44
CA ASP A 119 32.48 15.97 5.14
C ASP A 119 31.79 17.04 4.24
N ASP A 120 31.98 17.02 2.92
CA ASP A 120 31.38 17.99 1.97
C ASP A 120 30.32 17.35 1.03
N PHE A 121 29.89 16.11 1.26
CA PHE A 121 28.98 15.39 0.39
C PHE A 121 27.55 15.38 0.98
N HIS A 122 26.59 15.95 0.25
CA HIS A 122 25.17 15.80 0.56
C HIS A 122 24.70 14.41 0.18
N TRP A 123 24.57 13.53 1.15
CA TRP A 123 24.33 12.10 0.99
C TRP A 123 23.13 11.72 0.11
N THR A 124 22.14 12.60 0.03
CA THR A 124 20.89 12.33 -0.67
C THR A 124 20.67 13.15 -1.92
N ASP A 125 21.60 14.08 -2.26
CA ASP A 125 21.42 14.96 -3.42
C ASP A 125 21.28 14.19 -4.74
N GLU A 126 22.13 13.18 -4.98
CA GLU A 126 21.99 12.33 -6.16
C GLU A 126 20.70 11.54 -6.15
N GLN A 127 20.31 11.01 -4.99
CA GLN A 127 19.10 10.23 -4.81
C GLN A 127 17.85 11.05 -5.09
N LEU A 128 17.74 12.26 -4.53
CA LEU A 128 16.63 13.17 -4.75
C LEU A 128 16.70 13.81 -6.15
N GLY A 129 17.91 14.08 -6.63
CA GLY A 129 18.19 14.61 -7.97
C GLY A 129 17.74 13.68 -9.09
N THR A 130 17.78 12.36 -8.88
CA THR A 130 17.29 11.36 -9.85
C THR A 130 15.82 11.60 -10.23
N TYR A 131 15.02 12.19 -9.32
CA TYR A 131 13.60 12.53 -9.55
C TYR A 131 13.37 14.01 -9.80
N ASN A 132 14.42 14.83 -9.90
CA ASN A 132 14.29 16.26 -9.99
C ASN A 132 13.43 16.85 -8.85
N LEU A 133 13.60 16.32 -7.63
CA LEU A 133 12.81 16.69 -6.44
C LEU A 133 13.36 17.96 -5.76
N LEU A 134 14.67 18.20 -5.83
CA LEU A 134 15.32 19.33 -5.17
C LEU A 134 14.68 20.69 -5.49
N PRO A 135 14.28 21.01 -6.74
CA PRO A 135 13.58 22.27 -7.03
C PRO A 135 12.24 22.44 -6.32
N LEU A 136 11.53 21.35 -6.00
CA LEU A 136 10.31 21.41 -5.17
C LEU A 136 10.64 21.77 -3.73
N HIS A 137 11.71 21.19 -3.16
CA HIS A 137 12.19 21.50 -1.83
C HIS A 137 12.68 22.96 -1.75
N GLU A 138 13.45 23.45 -2.74
CA GLU A 138 13.86 24.84 -2.84
C GLU A 138 12.68 25.79 -2.92
N ALA A 139 11.57 25.38 -3.54
CA ALA A 139 10.32 26.11 -3.58
C ALA A 139 9.49 26.01 -2.28
N GLY A 140 10.00 25.25 -1.28
CA GLY A 140 9.40 25.11 0.05
C GLY A 140 8.35 23.98 0.16
N PHE A 141 8.26 23.10 -0.84
CA PHE A 141 7.30 21.98 -0.85
C PHE A 141 7.97 20.68 -0.41
N GLU A 142 7.77 20.29 0.84
CA GLU A 142 8.40 19.14 1.51
C GLU A 142 7.35 18.23 2.19
N GLY A 143 6.11 18.21 1.69
CA GLY A 143 5.04 17.35 2.19
C GLY A 143 4.14 17.96 3.26
N GLN A 144 4.29 19.24 3.60
CA GLN A 144 3.45 19.91 4.60
C GLN A 144 1.96 19.83 4.22
N GLY A 145 1.12 19.55 5.23
CA GLY A 145 -0.33 19.35 5.04
C GLY A 145 -0.74 17.96 4.51
N ILE A 146 0.23 17.15 4.12
CA ILE A 146 0.00 15.76 3.70
C ILE A 146 0.12 14.83 4.89
N LEU A 147 -0.86 13.93 5.03
CA LEU A 147 -0.85 12.86 6.02
C LEU A 147 -0.48 11.55 5.33
N MET A 148 0.58 10.92 5.82
CA MET A 148 1.07 9.64 5.33
C MET A 148 0.75 8.51 6.32
N ALA A 149 0.68 7.28 5.84
CA ALA A 149 0.84 6.07 6.66
C ALA A 149 1.99 5.25 6.10
N ILE A 150 2.89 4.81 6.97
CA ILE A 150 4.01 3.95 6.65
C ILE A 150 3.72 2.59 7.27
N CYS A 151 3.49 1.57 6.44
CA CYS A 151 3.19 0.21 6.87
C CYS A 151 4.39 -0.70 6.61
N ASP A 152 4.87 -1.37 7.66
CA ASP A 152 6.11 -2.13 7.61
C ASP A 152 6.15 -3.22 8.69
N GLY A 153 7.21 -4.03 8.73
CA GLY A 153 7.41 -5.13 9.67
C GLY A 153 7.87 -4.71 11.07
N GLY A 154 8.37 -3.48 11.24
CA GLY A 154 8.80 -2.98 12.55
C GLY A 154 9.53 -1.65 12.48
N PHE A 155 9.53 -0.93 13.61
CA PHE A 155 10.04 0.43 13.71
C PHE A 155 11.03 0.59 14.88
N TYR A 156 11.95 -0.38 15.03
CA TYR A 156 12.92 -0.40 16.12
C TYR A 156 13.65 0.94 16.29
N ASN A 157 13.63 1.48 17.51
CA ASN A 157 14.22 2.76 17.91
C ASN A 157 13.66 4.01 17.22
N ALA A 158 12.69 3.95 16.32
CA ALA A 158 12.23 5.13 15.57
C ALA A 158 11.82 6.30 16.48
N ASN A 159 11.23 6.03 17.66
CA ASN A 159 10.81 7.04 18.64
C ASN A 159 11.97 7.70 19.38
N THR A 160 13.20 7.19 19.31
CA THR A 160 14.37 7.71 20.06
C THR A 160 15.39 8.41 19.17
N LEU A 161 15.38 8.12 17.86
CA LEU A 161 16.35 8.65 16.91
C LEU A 161 16.19 10.17 16.72
N SER A 162 17.31 10.89 16.73
CA SER A 162 17.29 12.36 16.61
C SER A 162 16.85 12.83 15.22
N CYS A 163 17.07 12.03 14.20
CA CYS A 163 16.69 12.32 12.82
C CYS A 163 15.16 12.44 12.62
N PHE A 164 14.32 11.92 13.54
CA PHE A 164 12.85 12.02 13.50
C PHE A 164 12.28 13.02 14.49
N ARG A 165 13.13 13.76 15.23
CA ARG A 165 12.70 14.68 16.29
C ARG A 165 12.08 16.00 15.81
N GLN A 166 11.66 16.10 14.57
CA GLN A 166 10.78 17.19 14.17
C GLN A 166 9.44 16.99 14.90
N LYS A 167 9.20 17.88 15.87
CA LYS A 167 8.02 17.78 16.73
C LYS A 167 6.74 17.78 15.92
N ASP A 168 5.82 16.91 16.30
CA ASP A 168 4.44 16.83 15.81
C ASP A 168 4.25 16.24 14.39
N LEU A 169 5.25 15.58 13.82
CA LEU A 169 5.08 14.88 12.54
C LEU A 169 4.53 13.47 12.74
N GLU A 170 5.01 12.72 13.72
CA GLU A 170 4.41 11.43 14.08
C GLU A 170 3.15 11.66 14.91
N LEU A 171 2.00 11.27 14.38
CA LEU A 171 0.68 11.39 15.02
C LEU A 171 0.31 10.17 15.86
N GLY A 172 1.08 9.09 15.78
CA GLY A 172 0.90 7.85 16.52
C GLY A 172 1.21 6.62 15.70
N HIS A 173 0.96 5.46 16.31
CA HIS A 173 1.22 4.17 15.68
C HIS A 173 0.11 3.16 15.96
N PHE A 174 0.06 2.11 15.14
CA PHE A 174 -0.87 1.00 15.26
C PHE A 174 -0.13 -0.31 15.02
N ASP A 175 -0.14 -1.18 16.02
CA ASP A 175 0.27 -2.57 15.86
C ASP A 175 -0.94 -3.41 15.47
N LEU A 176 -0.88 -4.04 14.30
CA LEU A 176 -1.94 -4.87 13.75
C LEU A 176 -1.58 -6.36 13.81
N THR A 177 -0.49 -6.68 14.48
CA THR A 177 -0.06 -8.05 14.73
C THR A 177 -0.63 -8.57 16.05
N ASP A 178 -0.43 -9.86 16.31
CA ASP A 178 -0.71 -10.48 17.62
C ASP A 178 0.55 -10.59 18.48
N ASP A 179 1.68 -10.10 17.98
CA ASP A 179 2.94 -10.10 18.70
C ASP A 179 2.82 -9.29 19.99
N LYS A 180 3.48 -9.75 21.04
CA LYS A 180 3.54 -9.06 22.34
C LYS A 180 4.75 -8.13 22.43
N ASP A 181 5.43 -7.94 21.32
CA ASP A 181 6.62 -7.12 21.23
C ASP A 181 6.31 -5.63 21.44
N ASP A 182 7.25 -4.92 22.05
CA ASP A 182 7.19 -3.45 22.09
C ASP A 182 7.36 -2.90 20.66
N PHE A 183 6.42 -2.09 20.21
CA PHE A 183 6.38 -1.52 18.87
C PHE A 183 7.71 -0.89 18.43
N TYR A 184 8.44 -0.25 19.36
CA TYR A 184 9.73 0.37 19.09
C TYR A 184 10.92 -0.39 19.68
N GLY A 185 10.69 -1.41 20.51
CA GLY A 185 11.73 -2.04 21.34
C GLY A 185 12.30 -3.31 20.78
N SER A 186 11.49 -4.20 20.24
CA SER A 186 11.91 -5.55 19.85
C SER A 186 11.57 -5.92 18.40
N THR A 187 10.89 -5.05 17.68
CA THR A 187 10.54 -5.25 16.27
C THR A 187 11.75 -5.03 15.35
N GLY A 188 11.66 -5.45 14.10
CA GLY A 188 12.69 -5.21 13.10
C GLY A 188 12.92 -3.72 12.82
N GLU A 189 14.11 -3.35 12.33
CA GLU A 189 14.46 -1.97 11.97
C GLU A 189 14.08 -1.58 10.53
N HIS A 190 13.44 -2.47 9.76
CA HIS A 190 13.19 -2.25 8.35
C HIS A 190 12.31 -1.01 8.12
N GLY A 191 11.21 -0.88 8.85
CA GLY A 191 10.34 0.29 8.78
C GLY A 191 11.01 1.59 9.26
N THR A 192 11.92 1.52 10.24
CA THR A 192 12.74 2.67 10.65
C THR A 192 13.59 3.19 9.49
N ARG A 193 14.20 2.30 8.71
CA ARG A 193 14.97 2.64 7.51
C ARG A 193 14.06 3.22 6.42
N CYS A 194 12.89 2.63 6.19
CA CYS A 194 11.89 3.15 5.25
C CYS A 194 11.39 4.55 5.66
N LEU A 195 11.12 4.76 6.95
CA LEU A 195 10.73 6.05 7.49
C LEU A 195 11.81 7.10 7.29
N SER A 196 13.11 6.73 7.42
CA SER A 196 14.20 7.68 7.26
C SER A 196 14.26 8.29 5.87
N VAL A 197 13.88 7.54 4.84
CA VAL A 197 13.81 8.01 3.46
C VAL A 197 12.67 9.03 3.24
N ILE A 198 11.60 8.92 4.02
CA ILE A 198 10.44 9.84 3.95
C ILE A 198 10.67 11.10 4.78
N SER A 199 11.08 10.96 6.05
CA SER A 199 11.01 12.02 7.08
C SER A 199 12.32 12.28 7.81
N GLY A 200 13.38 11.49 7.58
CA GLY A 200 14.65 11.66 8.31
C GLY A 200 15.40 12.93 7.92
N ILE A 201 15.95 13.64 8.93
CA ILE A 201 16.88 14.75 8.73
C ILE A 201 18.06 14.57 9.66
N GLN A 202 19.27 14.59 9.11
CA GLN A 202 20.53 14.52 9.87
C GLN A 202 21.66 15.13 9.05
N ASP A 203 22.33 16.17 9.60
CA ASP A 203 23.47 16.83 8.94
C ASP A 203 23.21 17.13 7.45
N SER A 204 23.94 16.46 6.55
CA SER A 204 23.81 16.56 5.10
C SER A 204 22.88 15.48 4.48
N TYR A 205 22.03 14.84 5.29
CA TYR A 205 21.00 13.91 4.84
C TYR A 205 19.62 14.57 4.83
N TYR A 206 18.97 14.58 3.68
CA TYR A 206 17.60 15.09 3.51
C TYR A 206 16.68 14.01 2.97
N SER A 207 15.51 13.89 3.56
CA SER A 207 14.46 12.95 3.14
C SER A 207 13.54 13.55 2.07
N ALA A 208 12.68 12.70 1.49
CA ALA A 208 11.83 13.11 0.38
C ALA A 208 10.61 13.96 0.78
N ALA A 209 10.15 13.90 2.06
CA ALA A 209 8.98 14.63 2.56
C ALA A 209 9.13 14.98 4.05
N SER A 210 10.16 15.73 4.38
CA SER A 210 10.58 16.05 5.75
C SER A 210 9.52 16.78 6.60
N LYS A 211 8.47 17.35 5.99
CA LYS A 211 7.38 18.09 6.66
C LYS A 211 6.02 17.39 6.58
N ALA A 212 5.96 16.17 6.05
CA ALA A 212 4.74 15.39 6.06
C ALA A 212 4.45 14.84 7.46
N GLN A 213 3.17 14.83 7.85
CA GLN A 213 2.74 14.12 9.06
C GLN A 213 2.52 12.65 8.75
N TYR A 214 2.70 11.78 9.75
CA TYR A 214 2.56 10.34 9.50
C TYR A 214 2.04 9.54 10.69
N TYR A 215 1.44 8.40 10.37
CA TYR A 215 1.18 7.28 11.27
C TYR A 215 2.10 6.11 10.88
N LEU A 216 2.60 5.40 11.89
CA LEU A 216 3.34 4.15 11.70
C LEU A 216 2.40 2.96 11.92
N MET A 217 2.47 1.96 11.06
CA MET A 217 1.61 0.78 11.12
C MET A 217 2.46 -0.48 10.97
N ARG A 218 2.37 -1.40 11.94
CA ARG A 218 3.03 -2.69 11.87
C ARG A 218 2.01 -3.75 11.45
N SER A 219 2.32 -4.53 10.41
CA SER A 219 1.45 -5.58 9.87
C SER A 219 2.09 -6.97 9.79
N GLU A 220 3.42 -7.07 9.98
CA GLU A 220 4.16 -8.32 9.89
C GLU A 220 4.32 -8.98 11.26
N GLU A 221 4.04 -10.27 11.32
CA GLU A 221 4.34 -11.12 12.47
C GLU A 221 5.84 -11.42 12.50
N SER A 222 6.46 -11.47 13.68
CA SER A 222 7.93 -11.63 13.78
C SER A 222 8.41 -13.06 13.54
N GLU A 223 7.53 -14.06 13.68
CA GLU A 223 7.90 -15.48 13.71
C GLU A 223 7.28 -16.32 12.60
N THR A 224 6.34 -15.79 11.81
CA THR A 224 5.61 -16.55 10.80
C THR A 224 5.38 -15.75 9.54
N GLU A 225 5.43 -16.41 8.38
CA GLU A 225 5.02 -15.87 7.08
C GLU A 225 3.73 -16.58 6.64
N SER A 226 2.58 -15.96 6.87
CA SER A 226 1.27 -16.58 6.64
C SER A 226 0.28 -15.61 5.97
N PRO A 227 -0.80 -16.11 5.35
CA PRO A 227 -1.85 -15.27 4.79
C PRO A 227 -2.53 -14.32 5.79
N LYS A 228 -2.38 -14.52 7.10
CA LYS A 228 -2.85 -13.60 8.15
C LYS A 228 -2.23 -12.21 8.00
N GLU A 229 -0.97 -12.11 7.58
CA GLU A 229 -0.29 -10.82 7.38
C GLU A 229 -0.94 -10.00 6.26
N MET A 230 -1.52 -10.65 5.24
CA MET A 230 -2.37 -9.96 4.28
C MET A 230 -3.63 -9.37 4.92
N ASP A 231 -4.24 -10.05 5.91
CA ASP A 231 -5.38 -9.51 6.66
C ASP A 231 -4.98 -8.36 7.58
N ASN A 232 -3.78 -8.40 8.18
CA ASN A 232 -3.22 -7.29 8.95
C ASN A 232 -3.02 -6.05 8.05
N LEU A 233 -2.48 -6.23 6.83
CA LEU A 233 -2.32 -5.12 5.87
C LEU A 233 -3.68 -4.57 5.40
N VAL A 234 -4.70 -5.42 5.22
CA VAL A 234 -6.08 -4.96 4.96
C VAL A 234 -6.57 -4.06 6.10
N ALA A 235 -6.35 -4.48 7.35
CA ALA A 235 -6.74 -3.68 8.53
C ALA A 235 -5.97 -2.34 8.58
N ALA A 236 -4.68 -2.32 8.18
CA ALA A 236 -3.88 -1.09 8.07
C ALA A 236 -4.48 -0.12 7.03
N LEU A 237 -4.83 -0.60 5.84
CA LEU A 237 -5.44 0.20 4.77
C LEU A 237 -6.79 0.78 5.19
N GLU A 238 -7.64 -0.03 5.85
CA GLU A 238 -8.93 0.43 6.38
C GLU A 238 -8.77 1.45 7.51
N LYS A 239 -7.76 1.28 8.36
CA LYS A 239 -7.43 2.24 9.41
C LYS A 239 -6.95 3.55 8.82
N ALA A 240 -6.06 3.51 7.82
CA ALA A 240 -5.55 4.69 7.11
C ALA A 240 -6.69 5.47 6.43
N ASP A 241 -7.64 4.78 5.79
CA ASP A 241 -8.85 5.39 5.23
C ASP A 241 -9.71 6.10 6.30
N SER A 242 -9.90 5.44 7.45
CA SER A 242 -10.64 6.04 8.56
C SER A 242 -9.99 7.30 9.12
N LEU A 243 -8.66 7.39 9.07
CA LEU A 243 -7.86 8.53 9.54
C LEU A 243 -7.79 9.68 8.51
N GLY A 244 -8.14 9.43 7.24
CA GLY A 244 -8.01 10.40 6.15
C GLY A 244 -6.56 10.55 5.68
N VAL A 245 -5.83 9.43 5.57
CA VAL A 245 -4.48 9.39 5.02
C VAL A 245 -4.51 9.76 3.54
N ASN A 246 -3.54 10.58 3.11
CA ASN A 246 -3.34 10.96 1.72
C ASN A 246 -2.47 9.95 0.98
N VAL A 247 -1.31 9.59 1.54
CA VAL A 247 -0.33 8.70 0.92
C VAL A 247 -0.08 7.51 1.83
N PHE A 248 -0.26 6.31 1.32
CA PHE A 248 0.03 5.06 2.02
C PHE A 248 1.26 4.41 1.38
N SER A 249 2.33 4.24 2.16
CA SER A 249 3.57 3.60 1.73
C SER A 249 3.68 2.22 2.38
N VAL A 250 3.79 1.17 1.57
CA VAL A 250 3.98 -0.19 2.04
C VAL A 250 5.16 -0.86 1.34
N SER A 251 6.16 -1.24 2.15
CA SER A 251 7.40 -1.86 1.68
C SER A 251 7.40 -3.37 1.86
N LEU A 252 6.22 -3.98 1.81
CA LEU A 252 5.93 -5.38 2.03
C LEU A 252 5.30 -6.01 0.79
N GLY A 253 5.35 -7.35 0.73
CA GLY A 253 4.70 -8.07 -0.34
C GLY A 253 4.69 -9.57 -0.12
N TYR A 254 3.60 -10.22 -0.48
CA TYR A 254 3.31 -11.61 -0.21
C TYR A 254 3.22 -12.44 -1.49
N ALA A 255 3.85 -13.60 -1.49
CA ALA A 255 3.77 -14.56 -2.59
C ALA A 255 4.04 -15.98 -2.12
N LYS A 256 5.06 -16.16 -1.29
CA LYS A 256 5.50 -17.43 -0.72
C LYS A 256 5.27 -17.36 0.79
N PHE A 257 4.68 -18.41 1.33
CA PHE A 257 4.39 -18.55 2.74
C PHE A 257 5.10 -19.76 3.32
N ASP A 258 5.18 -19.84 4.64
CA ASP A 258 5.79 -20.99 5.36
C ASP A 258 5.15 -22.31 4.91
N LYS A 259 3.84 -22.35 4.69
CA LYS A 259 3.15 -23.45 4.04
C LYS A 259 3.07 -23.26 2.53
N THR A 260 3.68 -24.18 1.80
CA THR A 260 3.71 -24.13 0.33
C THR A 260 2.31 -24.10 -0.30
N GLU A 261 1.32 -24.77 0.30
CA GLU A 261 -0.06 -24.78 -0.16
C GLU A 261 -0.76 -23.43 -0.08
N TRP A 262 -0.24 -22.49 0.72
CA TRP A 262 -0.74 -21.11 0.78
C TRP A 262 -0.04 -20.19 -0.20
N SER A 263 1.11 -20.60 -0.74
CA SER A 263 1.87 -19.80 -1.69
C SER A 263 1.05 -19.53 -2.95
N LEU A 264 1.09 -18.27 -3.38
CA LEU A 264 0.26 -17.80 -4.48
C LEU A 264 0.83 -18.26 -5.82
N PRO A 265 0.00 -18.73 -6.75
CA PRO A 265 0.42 -18.92 -8.13
C PRO A 265 0.55 -17.56 -8.83
N LYS A 266 1.39 -17.45 -9.87
CA LYS A 266 1.53 -16.20 -10.65
C LYS A 266 0.21 -15.69 -11.23
N SER A 267 -0.73 -16.59 -11.52
CA SER A 267 -2.07 -16.24 -12.01
C SER A 267 -2.92 -15.48 -11.01
N ALA A 268 -2.59 -15.53 -9.72
CA ALA A 268 -3.29 -14.77 -8.65
C ALA A 268 -2.86 -13.30 -8.57
N LEU A 269 -1.82 -12.90 -9.34
CA LEU A 269 -1.32 -11.53 -9.38
C LEU A 269 -2.11 -10.67 -10.38
N ASP A 270 -3.43 -10.68 -10.28
CA ASP A 270 -4.40 -10.08 -11.22
C ASP A 270 -5.12 -8.85 -10.64
N GLY A 271 -4.79 -8.45 -9.41
CA GLY A 271 -5.39 -7.33 -8.70
C GLY A 271 -6.75 -7.61 -8.07
N ILE A 272 -7.33 -8.79 -8.30
CA ILE A 272 -8.68 -9.15 -7.84
C ILE A 272 -8.76 -10.48 -7.07
N THR A 273 -7.84 -11.41 -7.29
CA THR A 273 -7.87 -12.72 -6.62
C THR A 273 -7.64 -12.58 -5.13
N THR A 274 -6.64 -11.83 -4.66
CA THR A 274 -6.35 -11.69 -3.25
C THR A 274 -7.13 -10.56 -2.58
N ARG A 275 -7.47 -10.75 -1.29
CA ARG A 275 -8.14 -9.70 -0.50
C ARG A 275 -7.29 -8.44 -0.40
N VAL A 276 -5.98 -8.59 -0.18
CA VAL A 276 -5.06 -7.47 0.00
C VAL A 276 -4.92 -6.61 -1.25
N SER A 277 -4.88 -7.21 -2.45
CA SER A 277 -4.84 -6.45 -3.72
C SER A 277 -6.15 -5.69 -3.97
N ARG A 278 -7.29 -6.32 -3.67
CA ARG A 278 -8.58 -5.61 -3.69
C ARG A 278 -8.63 -4.48 -2.68
N ALA A 279 -8.08 -4.67 -1.48
CA ALA A 279 -8.04 -3.62 -0.45
C ALA A 279 -7.21 -2.42 -0.90
N ALA A 280 -6.04 -2.63 -1.51
CA ALA A 280 -5.22 -1.56 -2.06
C ALA A 280 -5.97 -0.78 -3.17
N THR A 281 -6.70 -1.47 -4.04
CA THR A 281 -7.57 -0.85 -5.06
C THR A 281 -8.72 -0.06 -4.42
N ILE A 282 -9.36 -0.59 -3.37
CA ILE A 282 -10.42 0.12 -2.62
C ILE A 282 -9.84 1.38 -1.97
N ALA A 283 -8.67 1.29 -1.33
CA ALA A 283 -7.98 2.42 -0.73
C ALA A 283 -7.74 3.56 -1.74
N ALA A 284 -7.28 3.23 -2.94
CA ALA A 284 -7.10 4.18 -4.03
C ALA A 284 -8.45 4.86 -4.43
N ARG A 285 -9.53 4.09 -4.55
CA ARG A 285 -10.87 4.61 -4.84
C ARG A 285 -11.43 5.48 -3.71
N LYS A 286 -11.02 5.23 -2.46
CA LYS A 286 -11.37 6.04 -1.28
C LYS A 286 -10.51 7.30 -1.13
N GLY A 287 -9.61 7.57 -2.08
CA GLY A 287 -8.85 8.83 -2.18
C GLY A 287 -7.44 8.78 -1.61
N MET A 288 -6.89 7.62 -1.34
CA MET A 288 -5.48 7.45 -0.98
C MET A 288 -4.61 7.20 -2.21
N LEU A 289 -3.40 7.75 -2.22
CA LEU A 289 -2.34 7.36 -3.12
C LEU A 289 -1.56 6.22 -2.45
N VAL A 290 -1.71 5.00 -2.97
CA VAL A 290 -1.06 3.81 -2.42
C VAL A 290 0.21 3.52 -3.20
N CYS A 291 1.36 3.48 -2.52
CA CYS A 291 2.67 3.13 -3.07
C CYS A 291 3.10 1.77 -2.51
N VAL A 292 3.43 0.82 -3.38
CA VAL A 292 3.74 -0.58 -3.02
C VAL A 292 5.05 -1.01 -3.65
N ALA A 293 5.91 -1.69 -2.90
CA ALA A 293 7.13 -2.29 -3.41
C ALA A 293 6.81 -3.40 -4.44
N ALA A 294 7.53 -3.40 -5.56
CA ALA A 294 7.35 -4.44 -6.58
C ALA A 294 7.78 -5.83 -6.11
N GLY A 295 8.69 -5.92 -5.15
CA GLY A 295 9.35 -7.14 -4.70
C GLY A 295 10.80 -7.23 -5.13
N ASN A 296 11.53 -8.22 -4.59
CA ASN A 296 12.98 -8.37 -4.78
C ASN A 296 13.37 -9.70 -5.43
N GLU A 297 12.46 -10.33 -6.18
CA GLU A 297 12.59 -11.66 -6.77
C GLU A 297 13.06 -11.64 -8.23
N GLY A 298 13.47 -10.48 -8.79
CA GLY A 298 13.92 -10.36 -10.17
C GLY A 298 15.06 -11.32 -10.57
N ASN A 299 15.86 -11.76 -9.60
CA ASN A 299 16.92 -12.77 -9.77
C ASN A 299 16.43 -14.22 -9.63
N ASP A 300 15.21 -14.46 -9.14
CA ASP A 300 14.64 -15.81 -9.01
C ASP A 300 14.10 -16.26 -10.37
N GLU A 301 14.81 -17.14 -11.06
CA GLU A 301 14.43 -17.62 -12.39
C GLU A 301 13.06 -18.33 -12.41
N ASN A 302 12.61 -18.86 -11.29
CA ASN A 302 11.33 -19.53 -11.17
C ASN A 302 10.18 -18.56 -10.89
N TRP A 303 10.45 -17.44 -10.22
CA TRP A 303 9.43 -16.46 -9.86
C TRP A 303 9.53 -15.17 -10.66
N ARG A 304 10.54 -14.36 -10.49
CA ARG A 304 10.83 -13.06 -11.14
C ARG A 304 9.79 -11.96 -11.02
N THR A 305 8.54 -12.33 -10.85
CA THR A 305 7.42 -11.39 -10.86
C THR A 305 7.23 -10.70 -9.50
N MET A 306 6.30 -9.77 -9.45
CA MET A 306 5.95 -9.04 -8.23
C MET A 306 5.29 -9.93 -7.18
N SER A 307 5.08 -9.36 -5.99
CA SER A 307 4.27 -9.92 -4.91
C SER A 307 2.96 -9.13 -4.75
N VAL A 308 1.90 -9.71 -4.17
CA VAL A 308 0.71 -8.93 -3.83
C VAL A 308 1.02 -8.01 -2.63
N PRO A 309 0.45 -6.79 -2.54
CA PRO A 309 -0.56 -6.18 -3.41
C PRO A 309 0.01 -5.31 -4.56
N ALA A 310 1.26 -5.51 -5.00
CA ALA A 310 1.85 -4.74 -6.09
C ALA A 310 1.08 -4.89 -7.43
N ASP A 311 0.31 -5.96 -7.58
CA ASP A 311 -0.59 -6.23 -8.71
C ASP A 311 -1.90 -5.44 -8.68
N ALA A 312 -2.20 -4.71 -7.60
CA ALA A 312 -3.46 -3.97 -7.45
C ALA A 312 -3.63 -2.87 -8.50
N ASP A 313 -4.88 -2.54 -8.81
CA ASP A 313 -5.21 -1.46 -9.75
C ASP A 313 -5.15 -0.07 -9.07
N SER A 314 -4.90 0.96 -9.88
CA SER A 314 -4.93 2.37 -9.45
C SER A 314 -3.93 2.77 -8.34
N ILE A 315 -2.92 1.96 -8.09
CA ILE A 315 -1.81 2.21 -7.16
C ILE A 315 -0.54 2.63 -7.91
N LEU A 316 0.54 2.91 -7.19
CA LEU A 316 1.90 3.03 -7.72
C LEU A 316 2.76 1.87 -7.21
N THR A 317 3.00 0.88 -8.05
CA THR A 317 3.97 -0.18 -7.80
C THR A 317 5.35 0.32 -8.20
N VAL A 318 6.34 0.16 -7.33
CA VAL A 318 7.64 0.82 -7.45
C VAL A 318 8.76 -0.20 -7.64
N GLY A 319 9.43 -0.13 -8.80
CA GLY A 319 10.65 -0.86 -9.09
C GLY A 319 11.89 -0.14 -8.53
N ALA A 320 13.03 -0.85 -8.44
CA ALA A 320 14.27 -0.32 -7.87
C ALA A 320 15.34 -0.08 -8.94
N ILE A 321 15.83 1.16 -9.02
CA ILE A 321 17.00 1.59 -9.84
C ILE A 321 18.13 2.08 -8.95
N GLY A 322 19.33 2.24 -9.52
CA GLY A 322 20.43 3.04 -8.97
C GLY A 322 20.29 4.53 -9.34
N THR A 323 21.15 5.39 -8.77
CA THR A 323 21.26 6.80 -9.18
C THR A 323 21.78 6.96 -10.62
N ASP A 324 22.38 5.91 -11.18
CA ASP A 324 22.76 5.77 -12.60
C ASP A 324 21.57 5.41 -13.52
N SER A 325 20.35 5.35 -12.96
CA SER A 325 19.11 4.98 -13.66
C SER A 325 19.08 3.54 -14.19
N ILE A 326 19.96 2.66 -13.71
CA ILE A 326 19.98 1.25 -14.07
C ILE A 326 19.12 0.43 -13.10
N ILE A 327 18.26 -0.44 -13.68
CA ILE A 327 17.39 -1.30 -12.87
C ILE A 327 18.20 -2.29 -12.02
N GLY A 328 17.81 -2.44 -10.75
CA GLY A 328 18.37 -3.44 -9.87
C GLY A 328 18.00 -4.85 -10.33
N LYS A 329 18.99 -5.73 -10.44
CA LYS A 329 18.76 -7.13 -10.89
C LYS A 329 17.74 -7.87 -10.04
N PHE A 330 17.60 -7.49 -8.76
CA PHE A 330 16.64 -8.06 -7.82
C PHE A 330 15.23 -7.50 -7.99
N SER A 331 15.06 -6.30 -8.61
CA SER A 331 13.75 -5.68 -8.76
C SER A 331 12.80 -6.58 -9.53
N SER A 332 11.66 -6.90 -8.92
CA SER A 332 10.65 -7.80 -9.51
C SER A 332 10.03 -7.22 -10.78
N TRP A 333 9.58 -8.11 -11.65
CA TRP A 333 9.14 -7.82 -12.99
C TRP A 333 7.62 -7.82 -13.12
N GLY A 334 7.11 -7.00 -14.03
CA GLY A 334 5.79 -7.10 -14.59
C GLY A 334 5.72 -8.01 -15.83
N PRO A 335 4.60 -8.01 -16.52
CA PRO A 335 3.34 -7.36 -16.15
C PRO A 335 2.59 -8.10 -15.03
N SER A 336 1.45 -7.54 -14.56
CA SER A 336 0.49 -8.32 -13.75
C SER A 336 -0.12 -9.46 -14.56
N ALA A 337 -0.75 -10.42 -13.88
CA ALA A 337 -1.33 -11.59 -14.55
C ALA A 337 -2.45 -11.24 -15.56
N ASP A 338 -3.14 -10.12 -15.35
CA ASP A 338 -4.14 -9.56 -16.25
C ASP A 338 -3.56 -8.61 -17.33
N GLY A 339 -2.22 -8.48 -17.39
CA GLY A 339 -1.50 -7.78 -18.46
C GLY A 339 -1.31 -6.29 -18.27
N ARG A 340 -1.60 -5.72 -17.07
CA ARG A 340 -1.32 -4.31 -16.77
C ARG A 340 0.18 -4.06 -16.62
N ILE A 341 0.61 -2.84 -17.01
CA ILE A 341 1.99 -2.40 -16.83
C ILE A 341 2.31 -2.31 -15.34
N LYS A 342 3.32 -3.09 -14.94
CA LYS A 342 3.90 -3.14 -13.60
C LYS A 342 5.43 -3.36 -13.72
N PRO A 343 6.24 -2.79 -12.79
CA PRO A 343 5.83 -1.69 -11.90
C PRO A 343 5.31 -0.50 -12.70
N GLU A 344 4.56 0.42 -12.09
CA GLU A 344 4.19 1.64 -12.80
C GLU A 344 5.41 2.53 -13.02
N VAL A 345 6.23 2.71 -11.98
CA VAL A 345 7.42 3.59 -12.03
C VAL A 345 8.58 2.97 -11.24
N CYS A 346 9.76 3.55 -11.41
CA CYS A 346 10.96 3.15 -10.68
C CYS A 346 11.49 4.28 -9.81
N ALA A 347 12.10 3.89 -8.69
CA ALA A 347 12.75 4.79 -7.76
C ALA A 347 14.09 4.23 -7.27
N VAL A 348 14.95 5.07 -6.66
CA VAL A 348 16.26 4.62 -6.16
C VAL A 348 16.08 3.61 -5.02
N GLY A 349 16.51 2.39 -5.29
CA GLY A 349 16.47 1.26 -4.37
C GLY A 349 17.71 0.38 -4.51
N VAL A 350 18.66 0.75 -5.40
CA VAL A 350 20.00 0.17 -5.46
C VAL A 350 20.95 1.14 -4.80
N ALA A 351 21.66 0.69 -3.77
CA ALA A 351 22.50 1.53 -2.92
C ALA A 351 21.77 2.77 -2.39
N ALA A 352 20.47 2.62 -2.09
CA ALA A 352 19.67 3.69 -1.54
C ALA A 352 20.25 4.15 -0.20
N THR A 353 20.45 5.47 -0.05
CA THR A 353 20.98 6.10 1.15
C THR A 353 19.85 6.28 2.16
N LEU A 354 20.06 5.81 3.38
CA LEU A 354 19.08 5.81 4.46
C LEU A 354 19.75 5.90 5.85
N ILE A 355 18.98 6.18 6.89
CA ILE A 355 19.44 6.17 8.28
C ILE A 355 18.92 4.88 8.94
N ASN A 356 19.83 4.14 9.59
CA ASN A 356 19.47 2.93 10.32
C ASN A 356 19.06 3.22 11.79
N SER A 357 18.66 2.18 12.53
CA SER A 357 18.23 2.28 13.94
C SER A 357 19.34 2.69 14.93
N ASN A 358 20.58 2.86 14.48
CA ASN A 358 21.72 3.38 15.25
C ASN A 358 22.12 4.81 14.81
N GLU A 359 21.25 5.53 14.14
CA GLU A 359 21.49 6.88 13.58
C GLU A 359 22.71 6.95 12.63
N THR A 360 23.01 5.84 11.96
CA THR A 360 24.12 5.81 10.99
C THR A 360 23.55 5.89 9.58
N ILE A 361 24.10 6.80 8.77
CA ILE A 361 23.79 6.84 7.32
C ILE A 361 24.45 5.63 6.67
N VAL A 362 23.65 4.82 5.98
CA VAL A 362 24.07 3.59 5.33
C VAL A 362 23.43 3.49 3.94
N GLN A 363 24.00 2.63 3.09
CA GLN A 363 23.39 2.26 1.81
C GLN A 363 22.82 0.85 1.88
N SER A 364 21.64 0.65 1.26
CA SER A 364 20.98 -0.65 1.20
C SER A 364 20.29 -0.85 -0.15
N ASN A 365 19.95 -2.12 -0.45
CA ASN A 365 19.27 -2.49 -1.67
C ASN A 365 17.87 -3.02 -1.34
N GLY A 366 16.86 -2.64 -2.14
CA GLY A 366 15.51 -3.13 -2.03
C GLY A 366 14.48 -2.21 -2.70
N THR A 367 13.46 -2.78 -3.32
CA THR A 367 12.27 -2.04 -3.71
C THR A 367 11.57 -1.43 -2.49
N SER A 368 11.82 -1.99 -1.31
CA SER A 368 11.40 -1.47 -0.02
C SER A 368 11.90 -0.05 0.29
N TYR A 369 13.03 0.38 -0.30
CA TYR A 369 13.56 1.73 -0.13
C TYR A 369 13.18 2.66 -1.29
N ALA A 370 12.99 2.10 -2.47
CA ALA A 370 12.45 2.81 -3.62
C ALA A 370 11.02 3.32 -3.35
N THR A 371 10.20 2.49 -2.71
CA THR A 371 8.79 2.79 -2.44
C THR A 371 8.58 3.99 -1.53
N PRO A 372 9.19 4.09 -0.34
CA PRO A 372 9.04 5.26 0.52
C PRO A 372 9.65 6.52 -0.09
N LEU A 373 10.72 6.40 -0.89
CA LEU A 373 11.28 7.53 -1.61
C LEU A 373 10.28 8.10 -2.62
N LEU A 374 9.60 7.25 -3.39
CA LEU A 374 8.53 7.66 -4.30
C LEU A 374 7.31 8.22 -3.53
N ALA A 375 6.92 7.59 -2.43
CA ALA A 375 5.81 8.05 -1.60
C ALA A 375 6.09 9.44 -1.00
N GLY A 376 7.32 9.70 -0.55
CA GLY A 376 7.75 11.01 -0.09
C GLY A 376 7.78 12.05 -1.22
N MET A 377 8.30 11.69 -2.40
CA MET A 377 8.23 12.55 -3.59
C MET A 377 6.77 12.91 -3.92
N ALA A 378 5.85 11.94 -3.86
CA ALA A 378 4.43 12.16 -4.10
C ALA A 378 3.81 13.09 -3.06
N ALA A 379 4.19 12.96 -1.78
CA ALA A 379 3.74 13.84 -0.71
C ALA A 379 4.24 15.28 -0.93
N SER A 380 5.51 15.47 -1.29
CA SER A 380 6.07 16.78 -1.62
C SER A 380 5.39 17.41 -2.83
N LEU A 381 5.17 16.63 -3.91
CA LEU A 381 4.41 17.09 -5.07
C LEU A 381 2.97 17.47 -4.70
N TRP A 382 2.30 16.66 -3.91
CA TRP A 382 0.91 16.92 -3.51
C TRP A 382 0.79 18.15 -2.60
N SER A 383 1.79 18.41 -1.74
CA SER A 383 1.83 19.63 -0.95
C SER A 383 1.89 20.90 -1.79
N ALA A 384 2.49 20.82 -3.00
CA ALA A 384 2.51 21.91 -3.99
C ALA A 384 1.20 22.03 -4.78
N LEU A 385 0.37 20.98 -4.79
CA LEU A 385 -0.85 20.86 -5.60
C LEU A 385 -2.07 20.49 -4.72
N PRO A 386 -2.39 21.27 -3.67
CA PRO A 386 -3.38 20.89 -2.66
C PRO A 386 -4.81 20.78 -3.20
N ASN A 387 -5.07 21.24 -4.41
CA ASN A 387 -6.39 21.15 -5.05
C ASN A 387 -6.55 19.93 -5.95
N GLU A 388 -5.56 19.07 -6.04
CA GLU A 388 -5.62 17.82 -6.79
C GLU A 388 -5.92 16.63 -5.89
N ASN A 389 -6.62 15.63 -6.42
CA ASN A 389 -6.89 14.38 -5.72
C ASN A 389 -5.77 13.35 -5.96
N ALA A 390 -5.82 12.23 -5.23
CA ALA A 390 -4.81 11.16 -5.31
C ALA A 390 -4.57 10.65 -6.74
N MET A 391 -5.63 10.50 -7.53
CA MET A 391 -5.51 9.97 -8.90
C MET A 391 -4.92 11.00 -9.86
N GLN A 392 -5.15 12.29 -9.64
CA GLN A 392 -4.49 13.36 -10.40
C GLN A 392 -3.00 13.44 -10.08
N ILE A 393 -2.62 13.33 -8.81
CA ILE A 393 -1.20 13.25 -8.40
C ILE A 393 -0.54 11.99 -9.00
N ARG A 394 -1.21 10.82 -8.95
CA ARG A 394 -0.74 9.59 -9.58
C ARG A 394 -0.51 9.78 -11.09
N ASP A 395 -1.46 10.38 -11.79
CA ASP A 395 -1.38 10.63 -13.24
C ASP A 395 -0.21 11.57 -13.59
N ARG A 396 0.04 12.61 -12.78
CA ARG A 396 1.20 13.50 -12.95
C ARG A 396 2.51 12.74 -12.79
N ILE A 397 2.62 11.90 -11.77
CA ILE A 397 3.82 11.08 -11.53
C ILE A 397 4.10 10.19 -12.74
N ILE A 398 3.10 9.46 -13.21
CA ILE A 398 3.22 8.56 -14.37
C ILE A 398 3.57 9.32 -15.64
N ARG A 399 2.86 10.43 -15.94
CA ARG A 399 3.10 11.22 -17.17
C ARG A 399 4.40 12.00 -17.16
N SER A 400 4.96 12.29 -15.99
CA SER A 400 6.27 12.93 -15.88
C SER A 400 7.41 11.98 -16.21
N ALA A 401 7.19 10.68 -16.10
CA ALA A 401 8.21 9.66 -16.21
C ALA A 401 8.84 9.60 -17.62
N ASP A 402 10.12 9.22 -17.65
CA ASP A 402 10.99 9.28 -18.84
C ASP A 402 10.56 8.32 -19.96
N ARG A 403 9.83 7.24 -19.64
CA ARG A 403 9.33 6.24 -20.60
C ARG A 403 7.82 6.28 -20.79
N TYR A 404 7.17 7.38 -20.40
CA TYR A 404 5.70 7.46 -20.45
C TYR A 404 5.11 7.11 -21.82
N THR A 405 5.74 7.56 -22.91
CA THR A 405 5.26 7.32 -24.29
C THR A 405 5.61 5.95 -24.85
N THR A 406 6.61 5.29 -24.28
CA THR A 406 7.11 3.97 -24.69
C THR A 406 7.47 3.14 -23.45
N PRO A 407 6.46 2.70 -22.69
CA PRO A 407 6.70 2.02 -21.41
C PRO A 407 7.34 0.65 -21.60
N ASP A 408 8.22 0.30 -20.68
CA ASP A 408 8.75 -1.05 -20.55
C ASP A 408 7.81 -1.89 -19.70
N THR A 409 7.14 -2.84 -20.31
CA THR A 409 6.13 -3.66 -19.64
C THR A 409 6.70 -4.70 -18.66
N LYS A 410 8.03 -4.79 -18.53
CA LYS A 410 8.70 -5.81 -17.71
C LYS A 410 9.37 -5.26 -16.47
N GLN A 411 10.21 -4.24 -16.59
CA GLN A 411 11.11 -3.84 -15.50
C GLN A 411 10.95 -2.39 -15.08
N TYR A 412 10.84 -1.45 -16.03
CA TYR A 412 10.82 -0.02 -15.72
C TYR A 412 9.39 0.57 -15.68
N GLY A 413 8.41 -0.09 -16.26
CA GLY A 413 7.08 0.49 -16.42
C GLY A 413 7.12 1.78 -17.23
N TYR A 414 6.51 2.84 -16.71
CA TYR A 414 6.58 4.17 -17.31
C TYR A 414 7.93 4.88 -17.05
N GLY A 415 8.83 4.25 -16.29
CA GLY A 415 10.18 4.75 -16.06
C GLY A 415 10.35 5.55 -14.79
N ILE A 416 11.23 6.53 -14.82
CA ILE A 416 11.66 7.34 -13.68
C ILE A 416 10.85 8.65 -13.71
N PRO A 417 10.03 8.93 -12.67
CA PRO A 417 9.25 10.17 -12.62
C PRO A 417 10.14 11.38 -12.36
N ASP A 418 9.70 12.55 -12.84
CA ASP A 418 10.32 13.85 -12.63
C ASP A 418 9.34 14.74 -11.86
N ALA A 419 9.65 15.04 -10.59
CA ALA A 419 8.78 15.77 -9.68
C ALA A 419 8.54 17.23 -10.13
N TRP A 420 9.60 17.90 -10.62
CA TRP A 420 9.48 19.28 -11.09
C TRP A 420 8.70 19.38 -12.40
N LYS A 421 8.88 18.45 -13.33
CA LYS A 421 8.05 18.33 -14.53
C LYS A 421 6.61 18.04 -14.16
N ALA A 422 6.33 17.10 -13.24
CA ALA A 422 5.00 16.77 -12.74
C ALA A 422 4.29 18.00 -12.14
N TYR A 423 5.00 18.81 -11.36
CA TYR A 423 4.49 20.05 -10.79
C TYR A 423 4.10 21.08 -11.86
N LYS A 424 4.99 21.33 -12.85
CA LYS A 424 4.77 22.33 -13.91
C LYS A 424 3.82 21.88 -15.00
N MET A 425 3.47 20.61 -15.06
CA MET A 425 2.62 20.06 -16.09
C MET A 425 1.20 20.61 -15.98
N SER A 426 0.69 21.17 -17.06
CA SER A 426 -0.74 21.45 -17.19
C SER A 426 -1.46 20.14 -17.47
N ILE A 427 -2.19 19.60 -16.50
CA ILE A 427 -3.15 18.54 -16.78
C ILE A 427 -4.45 19.21 -17.18
N PRO A 428 -5.05 18.85 -18.33
CA PRO A 428 -6.40 19.28 -18.63
C PRO A 428 -7.30 18.85 -17.46
N SER A 429 -7.92 19.82 -16.78
CA SER A 429 -8.92 19.56 -15.75
C SER A 429 -10.03 18.76 -16.41
N GLY A 430 -10.24 17.53 -15.95
CA GLY A 430 -11.03 16.46 -16.53
C GLY A 430 -12.21 16.90 -17.39
N VAL A 431 -12.34 16.27 -18.55
CA VAL A 431 -13.30 16.56 -19.60
C VAL A 431 -13.12 17.98 -20.16
N GLU A 432 -12.05 18.24 -20.93
CA GLU A 432 -12.20 19.18 -22.02
C GLU A 432 -13.43 18.72 -22.81
N ASP A 433 -14.48 19.56 -22.83
CA ASP A 433 -15.45 19.51 -23.91
C ASP A 433 -14.62 19.37 -25.18
N VAL A 434 -14.67 18.19 -25.79
CA VAL A 434 -14.13 17.98 -27.12
C VAL A 434 -15.00 18.89 -28.02
N GLN A 435 -14.61 20.17 -28.13
CA GLN A 435 -15.08 21.06 -29.15
C GLN A 435 -14.47 20.61 -30.49
N GLY A 436 -14.88 19.45 -30.90
CA GLY A 436 -14.54 18.85 -32.16
C GLY A 436 -15.57 17.79 -32.47
N ASN A 437 -16.63 18.14 -33.17
CA ASN A 437 -17.78 17.32 -33.56
C ASN A 437 -18.55 16.71 -32.37
N LYS A 438 -19.68 17.36 -32.05
CA LYS A 438 -20.75 16.83 -31.21
C LYS A 438 -21.39 15.58 -31.85
N GLU A 439 -20.69 14.48 -31.87
CA GLU A 439 -21.34 13.19 -31.96
C GLU A 439 -21.82 12.86 -30.54
N GLN A 440 -23.12 13.06 -30.33
CA GLN A 440 -23.75 12.95 -29.03
C GLN A 440 -23.68 11.49 -28.53
N CYS A 441 -22.94 11.27 -27.47
CA CYS A 441 -23.16 10.08 -26.64
C CYS A 441 -24.50 10.26 -25.90
N THR A 442 -25.49 9.44 -26.21
CA THR A 442 -26.81 9.48 -25.55
C THR A 442 -26.90 8.41 -24.51
N LYS A 443 -27.47 8.77 -23.33
CA LYS A 443 -27.78 7.82 -22.27
C LYS A 443 -29.15 7.21 -22.52
N VAL A 444 -29.25 5.89 -22.56
CA VAL A 444 -30.49 5.16 -22.79
C VAL A 444 -30.73 4.20 -21.62
N MET A 445 -31.93 4.25 -21.04
CA MET A 445 -32.38 3.28 -20.05
C MET A 445 -33.23 2.21 -20.72
N GLU A 446 -32.82 0.96 -20.66
CA GLU A 446 -33.62 -0.20 -21.13
C GLU A 446 -33.72 -1.23 -20.02
N ASN A 447 -34.93 -1.62 -19.67
CA ASN A 447 -35.21 -2.59 -18.61
C ASN A 447 -34.52 -2.28 -17.26
N GLY A 448 -34.39 -1.01 -16.90
CA GLY A 448 -33.75 -0.56 -15.67
C GLY A 448 -32.21 -0.56 -15.70
N VAL A 449 -31.59 -0.83 -16.85
CA VAL A 449 -30.14 -0.80 -17.05
C VAL A 449 -29.73 0.41 -17.89
N LEU A 450 -28.73 1.16 -17.43
CA LEU A 450 -28.19 2.33 -18.16
C LEU A 450 -27.17 1.88 -19.21
N TYR A 451 -27.36 2.33 -20.44
CA TYR A 451 -26.45 2.18 -21.56
C TYR A 451 -26.00 3.52 -22.11
N LEU A 452 -24.86 3.52 -22.77
CA LEU A 452 -24.32 4.65 -23.53
C LEU A 452 -24.40 4.30 -25.03
N MET A 453 -25.03 5.18 -25.80
CA MET A 453 -25.07 5.06 -27.28
C MET A 453 -24.06 6.04 -27.88
N TYR A 454 -23.11 5.54 -28.64
CA TYR A 454 -22.08 6.31 -29.33
C TYR A 454 -21.90 5.79 -30.74
N GLN A 455 -22.00 6.65 -31.75
CA GLN A 455 -21.90 6.29 -33.19
C GLN A 455 -22.77 5.08 -33.59
N GLY A 456 -23.99 5.00 -33.06
CA GLY A 456 -24.93 3.93 -33.35
C GLY A 456 -24.61 2.61 -32.64
N ALA A 457 -23.54 2.53 -31.85
CA ALA A 457 -23.21 1.37 -31.06
C ALA A 457 -23.63 1.57 -29.58
N LYS A 458 -24.03 0.46 -28.94
CA LYS A 458 -24.49 0.41 -27.54
C LYS A 458 -23.34 -0.06 -26.66
N TYR A 459 -23.11 0.62 -25.55
CA TYR A 459 -22.07 0.28 -24.57
C TYR A 459 -22.68 0.22 -23.17
N ASN A 460 -22.15 -0.69 -22.32
CA ASN A 460 -22.47 -0.69 -20.91
C ASN A 460 -21.74 0.47 -20.20
N VAL A 461 -22.03 0.68 -18.91
CA VAL A 461 -21.40 1.74 -18.10
C VAL A 461 -19.90 1.54 -17.86
N GLN A 462 -19.35 0.35 -18.16
CA GLN A 462 -17.93 0.04 -18.15
C GLN A 462 -17.24 0.30 -19.49
N GLY A 463 -17.98 0.82 -20.51
CA GLY A 463 -17.44 1.09 -21.84
C GLY A 463 -17.32 -0.13 -22.75
N GLN A 464 -17.88 -1.27 -22.39
CA GLN A 464 -17.88 -2.47 -23.23
C GLN A 464 -19.01 -2.40 -24.25
N ARG A 465 -18.68 -2.64 -25.53
CA ARG A 465 -19.68 -2.65 -26.60
C ARG A 465 -20.61 -3.85 -26.44
N MET A 466 -21.89 -3.57 -26.41
CA MET A 466 -22.95 -4.58 -26.36
C MET A 466 -23.28 -5.04 -27.80
N LYS A 467 -23.54 -6.33 -27.97
CA LYS A 467 -23.96 -6.91 -29.26
C LYS A 467 -25.41 -6.63 -29.54
#